data_d2665540a18cc5a7ab29a8829855d723
#
_entry.id   d2665540a18cc5a7ab29a8829855d723
#
_cell.length_a   1.000
_cell.length_b   1.000
_cell.length_c   1.000
_cell.angle_alpha   90.00
_cell.angle_beta   90.00
_cell.angle_gamma   90.00
#
_symmetry.space_group_name_H-M   'P 1'
#
loop_
_entity.id
_entity.type
_entity.pdbx_description
1 polymer ?
#
loop_
_entity_poly.entity_id
_entity_poly.type
_entity_poly.pdbx_seq_one_letter_code
_entity_poly.pdbx_strand_id
1 'polypeptide(L)'
;LEKLKQKGYTHVYIQPTHVIPGEEYDRLCADAASYAGAFAVFRIGRPLLTETEDYPALIQAMEQDGVIEKASTKAYLLMGHGTPHIINQAYPAFDYWLKRCGFDNVFVGTVEGYPTLDTLLEQLKERQYQEVVLVPMMLVAGDHAQNDMAGDEEDSWKSVLTRHGYTVTLQMQGLGAYPAVQALYVAHVQHMLELSPEGGER
;
A
#
# COMPACT_ATOMS: atom_id res chain seq x y z
N LEU A 1 -20.40 -14.50 -2.31
CA LEU A 1 -21.44 -14.16 -1.32
C LEU A 1 -22.62 -15.13 -1.43
N GLU A 2 -23.11 -15.44 -2.64
CA GLU A 2 -24.26 -16.34 -2.85
C GLU A 2 -24.07 -17.70 -2.16
N LYS A 3 -22.88 -18.32 -2.26
CA LYS A 3 -22.55 -19.58 -1.58
C LYS A 3 -22.65 -19.47 -0.04
N LEU A 4 -22.32 -18.33 0.54
CA LEU A 4 -22.42 -18.10 2.00
C LEU A 4 -23.87 -18.00 2.41
N LYS A 5 -24.71 -17.30 1.64
CA LYS A 5 -26.16 -17.22 1.84
C LYS A 5 -26.81 -18.60 1.79
N GLN A 6 -26.49 -19.40 0.76
CA GLN A 6 -27.02 -20.77 0.61
C GLN A 6 -26.60 -21.70 1.76
N LYS A 7 -25.44 -21.48 2.37
CA LYS A 7 -24.96 -22.22 3.54
C LYS A 7 -25.57 -21.74 4.87
N GLY A 8 -26.42 -20.71 4.86
CA GLY A 8 -27.10 -20.20 6.04
C GLY A 8 -26.24 -19.32 6.96
N TYR A 9 -25.13 -18.79 6.48
CA TYR A 9 -24.36 -17.80 7.25
C TYR A 9 -25.20 -16.54 7.44
N THR A 10 -25.25 -16.02 8.67
CA THR A 10 -26.03 -14.84 9.06
C THR A 10 -25.16 -13.60 9.22
N HIS A 11 -23.87 -13.76 9.46
CA HIS A 11 -22.92 -12.67 9.68
C HIS A 11 -21.78 -12.81 8.68
N VAL A 12 -21.57 -11.78 7.85
CA VAL A 12 -20.52 -11.75 6.84
C VAL A 12 -19.72 -10.45 6.96
N TYR A 13 -18.43 -10.62 7.10
CA TYR A 13 -17.45 -9.52 7.14
C TYR A 13 -16.48 -9.69 5.99
N ILE A 14 -16.29 -8.66 5.18
CA ILE A 14 -15.36 -8.63 4.05
C ILE A 14 -14.24 -7.69 4.41
N GLN A 15 -13.01 -8.21 4.59
CA GLN A 15 -11.83 -7.38 4.74
C GLN A 15 -11.08 -7.33 3.41
N PRO A 16 -11.09 -6.19 2.71
CA PRO A 16 -10.29 -6.01 1.52
C PRO A 16 -8.80 -5.91 1.89
N THR A 17 -7.95 -6.49 1.08
CA THR A 17 -6.49 -6.43 1.26
C THR A 17 -5.83 -5.39 0.34
N HIS A 18 -6.61 -4.48 -0.21
CA HIS A 18 -6.11 -3.33 -0.97
C HIS A 18 -5.25 -2.42 -0.09
N VAL A 19 -4.24 -1.79 -0.69
CA VAL A 19 -3.42 -0.80 0.03
C VAL A 19 -4.16 0.53 0.14
N ILE A 20 -4.84 0.96 -0.92
CA ILE A 20 -5.61 2.20 -1.00
C ILE A 20 -7.06 1.93 -1.44
N PRO A 21 -8.04 2.78 -1.08
CA PRO A 21 -9.43 2.67 -1.55
C PRO A 21 -9.61 3.22 -2.97
N GLY A 22 -9.04 2.50 -3.96
CA GLY A 22 -9.12 2.83 -5.39
C GLY A 22 -10.27 2.15 -6.12
N GLU A 23 -10.19 2.11 -7.45
CA GLU A 23 -11.23 1.59 -8.34
C GLU A 23 -11.64 0.14 -8.01
N GLU A 24 -10.66 -0.73 -7.65
CA GLU A 24 -10.95 -2.11 -7.30
C GLU A 24 -11.74 -2.23 -5.99
N TYR A 25 -11.47 -1.34 -5.03
CA TYR A 25 -12.24 -1.26 -3.79
C TYR A 25 -13.65 -0.75 -4.05
N ASP A 26 -13.81 0.28 -4.87
CA ASP A 26 -15.13 0.81 -5.26
C ASP A 26 -15.96 -0.26 -5.98
N ARG A 27 -15.34 -1.02 -6.89
CA ARG A 27 -15.99 -2.15 -7.56
C ARG A 27 -16.41 -3.22 -6.56
N LEU A 28 -15.53 -3.60 -5.62
CA LEU A 28 -15.86 -4.55 -4.55
C LEU A 28 -17.06 -4.07 -3.74
N CYS A 29 -17.10 -2.80 -3.35
CA CYS A 29 -18.22 -2.22 -2.61
C CYS A 29 -19.51 -2.24 -3.43
N ALA A 30 -19.45 -1.87 -4.70
CA ALA A 30 -20.61 -1.88 -5.60
C ALA A 30 -21.17 -3.31 -5.80
N ASP A 31 -20.31 -4.27 -6.08
CA ASP A 31 -20.70 -5.68 -6.26
C ASP A 31 -21.29 -6.27 -4.97
N ALA A 32 -20.74 -5.90 -3.82
CA ALA A 32 -21.18 -6.38 -2.52
C ALA A 32 -22.47 -5.72 -2.04
N ALA A 33 -22.80 -4.50 -2.49
CA ALA A 33 -23.98 -3.74 -2.06
C ALA A 33 -25.29 -4.49 -2.26
N SER A 34 -25.41 -5.30 -3.32
CA SER A 34 -26.60 -6.13 -3.59
C SER A 34 -26.88 -7.19 -2.52
N TYR A 35 -25.91 -7.48 -1.65
CA TYR A 35 -26.04 -8.46 -0.57
C TYR A 35 -26.27 -7.85 0.81
N ALA A 36 -26.34 -6.51 0.95
CA ALA A 36 -26.49 -5.84 2.23
C ALA A 36 -27.69 -6.33 3.06
N GLY A 37 -28.82 -6.62 2.39
CA GLY A 37 -30.04 -7.16 3.04
C GLY A 37 -30.10 -8.70 3.10
N ALA A 38 -29.09 -9.42 2.62
CA ALA A 38 -29.10 -10.88 2.54
C ALA A 38 -28.59 -11.57 3.81
N PHE A 39 -27.98 -10.79 4.73
CA PHE A 39 -27.39 -11.27 5.98
C PHE A 39 -27.90 -10.42 7.15
N ALA A 40 -27.95 -10.99 8.35
CA ALA A 40 -28.28 -10.25 9.57
C ALA A 40 -27.22 -9.18 9.89
N VAL A 41 -25.94 -9.49 9.61
CA VAL A 41 -24.83 -8.53 9.65
C VAL A 41 -24.05 -8.69 8.37
N PHE A 42 -23.86 -7.56 7.67
CA PHE A 42 -23.03 -7.49 6.47
C PHE A 42 -22.16 -6.23 6.54
N ARG A 43 -20.85 -6.40 6.55
CA ARG A 43 -19.90 -5.28 6.67
C ARG A 43 -18.74 -5.47 5.72
N ILE A 44 -18.25 -4.34 5.20
CA ILE A 44 -17.05 -4.27 4.38
C ILE A 44 -16.04 -3.41 5.14
N GLY A 45 -14.88 -3.96 5.40
CA GLY A 45 -13.76 -3.26 6.03
C GLY A 45 -13.08 -2.31 5.06
N ARG A 46 -12.18 -1.50 5.58
CA ARG A 46 -11.43 -0.51 4.81
C ARG A 46 -10.07 -1.04 4.35
N PRO A 47 -9.53 -0.54 3.23
CA PRO A 47 -8.15 -0.75 2.82
C PRO A 47 -7.12 -0.27 3.84
N LEU A 48 -5.85 -0.58 3.60
CA LEU A 48 -4.75 -0.33 4.53
C LEU A 48 -4.53 1.16 4.82
N LEU A 49 -4.61 2.02 3.79
CA LEU A 49 -4.47 3.47 3.88
C LEU A 49 -5.78 4.16 3.54
N THR A 50 -6.64 4.32 4.51
CA THR A 50 -7.96 4.97 4.35
C THR A 50 -8.09 6.19 5.25
N GLU A 51 -7.69 6.06 6.51
CA GLU A 51 -7.79 7.12 7.52
C GLU A 51 -6.40 7.74 7.80
N THR A 52 -6.39 8.92 8.38
CA THR A 52 -5.14 9.64 8.68
C THR A 52 -4.20 8.85 9.59
N GLU A 53 -4.77 8.13 10.54
CA GLU A 53 -4.05 7.31 11.52
C GLU A 53 -3.38 6.08 10.90
N ASP A 54 -3.87 5.62 9.77
CA ASP A 54 -3.31 4.45 9.06
C ASP A 54 -1.89 4.75 8.52
N TYR A 55 -1.61 6.01 8.16
CA TYR A 55 -0.31 6.39 7.58
C TYR A 55 0.85 6.19 8.55
N PRO A 56 0.87 6.80 9.74
CA PRO A 56 1.93 6.55 10.70
C PRO A 56 1.94 5.10 11.20
N ALA A 57 0.79 4.41 11.28
CA ALA A 57 0.72 3.02 11.68
C ALA A 57 1.43 2.10 10.67
N LEU A 58 1.23 2.31 9.37
CA LEU A 58 1.92 1.54 8.34
C LEU A 58 3.43 1.84 8.34
N ILE A 59 3.84 3.10 8.51
CA ILE A 59 5.26 3.47 8.59
C ILE A 59 5.93 2.74 9.76
N GLN A 60 5.30 2.73 10.93
CA GLN A 60 5.80 2.02 12.10
C GLN A 60 5.89 0.50 11.87
N ALA A 61 4.89 -0.09 11.23
CA ALA A 61 4.91 -1.50 10.87
C ALA A 61 6.05 -1.84 9.89
N MET A 62 6.27 -0.97 8.89
CA MET A 62 7.38 -1.14 7.93
C MET A 62 8.76 -1.01 8.61
N GLU A 63 8.91 -0.09 9.55
CA GLU A 63 10.15 0.04 10.35
C GLU A 63 10.37 -1.20 11.24
N GLN A 64 9.32 -1.65 11.92
CA GLN A 64 9.37 -2.82 12.80
C GLN A 64 9.79 -4.10 12.07
N ASP A 65 9.30 -4.31 10.87
CA ASP A 65 9.62 -5.48 10.04
C ASP A 65 10.89 -5.29 9.19
N GLY A 66 11.61 -4.18 9.34
CA GLY A 66 12.86 -3.90 8.64
C GLY A 66 12.68 -3.64 7.13
N VAL A 67 11.48 -3.24 6.71
CA VAL A 67 11.20 -2.87 5.30
C VAL A 67 11.88 -1.56 4.94
N ILE A 68 11.89 -0.63 5.88
CA ILE A 68 12.57 0.66 5.80
C ILE A 68 13.38 0.92 7.06
N GLU A 69 14.44 1.68 6.92
CA GLU A 69 15.25 2.16 8.05
C GLU A 69 15.70 3.60 7.83
N LYS A 70 15.97 4.31 8.92
CA LYS A 70 16.59 5.64 8.85
C LYS A 70 18.07 5.49 8.50
N ALA A 71 18.48 6.06 7.38
CA ALA A 71 19.86 5.99 6.90
C ALA A 71 20.31 7.32 6.27
N SER A 72 21.61 7.56 6.29
CA SER A 72 22.22 8.77 5.72
C SER A 72 22.82 8.55 4.33
N THR A 73 23.14 7.31 3.96
CA THR A 73 23.87 6.96 2.71
C THR A 73 23.03 6.17 1.72
N LYS A 74 21.86 5.68 2.16
CA LYS A 74 21.00 4.80 1.40
C LYS A 74 19.58 5.39 1.34
N ALA A 75 18.98 5.39 0.16
CA ALA A 75 17.58 5.77 -0.05
C ALA A 75 16.71 4.53 -0.24
N TYR A 76 15.47 4.58 0.23
CA TYR A 76 14.42 3.61 -0.08
C TYR A 76 13.44 4.23 -1.05
N LEU A 77 13.16 3.57 -2.16
CA LEU A 77 12.11 3.97 -3.08
C LEU A 77 10.96 2.95 -3.01
N LEU A 78 9.85 3.39 -2.46
CA LEU A 78 8.63 2.60 -2.37
C LEU A 78 7.87 2.74 -3.67
N MET A 79 7.70 1.64 -4.40
CA MET A 79 6.97 1.62 -5.66
C MET A 79 5.53 1.19 -5.44
N GLY A 80 4.60 2.14 -5.50
CA GLY A 80 3.17 1.88 -5.55
C GLY A 80 2.67 1.59 -6.97
N HIS A 81 1.49 1.01 -7.09
CA HIS A 81 0.86 0.76 -8.38
C HIS A 81 0.55 2.09 -9.10
N GLY A 82 -0.05 3.02 -8.39
CA GLY A 82 -0.62 4.22 -8.98
C GLY A 82 -2.04 3.96 -9.50
N THR A 83 -2.78 5.01 -9.79
CA THR A 83 -4.15 4.91 -10.29
C THR A 83 -4.61 6.25 -10.86
N PRO A 84 -5.47 6.29 -11.91
CA PRO A 84 -6.13 7.52 -12.33
C PRO A 84 -7.20 8.01 -11.32
N HIS A 85 -7.58 7.18 -10.36
CA HIS A 85 -8.54 7.54 -9.31
C HIS A 85 -7.99 8.66 -8.42
N ILE A 86 -8.88 9.52 -7.88
CA ILE A 86 -8.50 10.63 -6.99
C ILE A 86 -7.67 10.18 -5.78
N ILE A 87 -7.84 8.95 -5.32
CA ILE A 87 -7.11 8.37 -4.20
C ILE A 87 -5.61 8.17 -4.49
N ASN A 88 -5.16 8.38 -5.72
CA ASN A 88 -3.72 8.40 -6.01
C ASN A 88 -2.95 9.36 -5.11
N GLN A 89 -3.64 10.36 -4.57
CA GLN A 89 -3.10 11.31 -3.59
C GLN A 89 -2.63 10.65 -2.29
N ALA A 90 -3.03 9.40 -2.01
CA ALA A 90 -2.51 8.63 -0.88
C ALA A 90 -0.98 8.44 -0.95
N TYR A 91 -0.40 8.31 -2.15
CA TYR A 91 1.04 8.13 -2.31
C TYR A 91 1.86 9.38 -1.92
N PRO A 92 1.60 10.59 -2.45
CA PRO A 92 2.28 11.79 -1.96
C PRO A 92 1.95 12.11 -0.49
N ALA A 93 0.75 11.77 -0.01
CA ALA A 93 0.44 11.90 1.41
C ALA A 93 1.29 10.95 2.26
N PHE A 94 1.51 9.71 1.81
CA PHE A 94 2.37 8.76 2.51
C PHE A 94 3.83 9.23 2.53
N ASP A 95 4.33 9.79 1.43
CA ASP A 95 5.67 10.40 1.37
C ASP A 95 5.81 11.55 2.39
N TYR A 96 4.79 12.42 2.50
CA TYR A 96 4.76 13.47 3.52
C TYR A 96 4.82 12.89 4.95
N TRP A 97 4.04 11.83 5.24
CA TRP A 97 4.04 11.20 6.55
C TRP A 97 5.38 10.51 6.89
N LEU A 98 6.05 9.92 5.90
CA LEU A 98 7.40 9.38 6.08
C LEU A 98 8.36 10.46 6.59
N LYS A 99 8.36 11.64 5.99
CA LYS A 99 9.20 12.78 6.43
C LYS A 99 8.79 13.23 7.85
N ARG A 100 7.50 13.29 8.15
CA ARG A 100 6.99 13.61 9.50
C ARG A 100 7.44 12.60 10.56
N CYS A 101 7.62 11.34 10.20
CA CYS A 101 8.12 10.27 11.06
C CYS A 101 9.66 10.17 11.08
N GLY A 102 10.36 11.08 10.38
CA GLY A 102 11.83 11.16 10.36
C GLY A 102 12.51 10.20 9.37
N PHE A 103 11.78 9.73 8.37
CA PHE A 103 12.32 8.92 7.27
C PHE A 103 12.61 9.79 6.04
N ASP A 104 13.57 10.73 6.18
CA ASP A 104 13.96 11.65 5.11
C ASP A 104 14.58 10.95 3.88
N ASN A 105 15.03 9.73 4.07
CA ASN A 105 15.66 8.88 3.06
C ASN A 105 14.70 7.89 2.39
N VAL A 106 13.41 7.93 2.68
CA VAL A 106 12.39 7.07 2.06
C VAL A 106 11.49 7.91 1.17
N PHE A 107 11.27 7.49 -0.07
CA PHE A 107 10.52 8.21 -1.09
C PHE A 107 9.45 7.30 -1.68
N VAL A 108 8.34 7.88 -2.11
CA VAL A 108 7.21 7.14 -2.68
C VAL A 108 7.00 7.56 -4.13
N GLY A 109 6.98 6.58 -5.03
CA GLY A 109 6.60 6.78 -6.42
C GLY A 109 5.63 5.71 -6.89
N THR A 110 5.15 5.85 -8.10
CA THR A 110 4.14 4.96 -8.68
C THR A 110 4.50 4.57 -10.11
N VAL A 111 3.99 3.41 -10.55
CA VAL A 111 4.11 2.95 -11.94
C VAL A 111 3.15 3.70 -12.84
N GLU A 112 1.86 3.73 -12.50
CA GLU A 112 0.77 4.25 -13.33
C GLU A 112 0.17 5.56 -12.83
N GLY A 113 0.90 6.32 -11.98
CA GLY A 113 0.36 7.54 -11.38
C GLY A 113 1.44 8.58 -11.10
N TYR A 114 1.21 9.33 -10.04
CA TYR A 114 2.15 10.34 -9.54
C TYR A 114 2.36 10.16 -8.03
N PRO A 115 3.60 10.34 -7.50
CA PRO A 115 4.84 10.73 -8.19
C PRO A 115 5.41 9.64 -9.12
N THR A 116 6.07 10.06 -10.20
CA THR A 116 6.75 9.16 -11.14
C THR A 116 8.20 8.88 -10.71
N LEU A 117 8.87 7.92 -11.34
CA LEU A 117 10.30 7.69 -11.15
C LEU A 117 11.14 8.95 -11.46
N ASP A 118 10.78 9.71 -12.51
CA ASP A 118 11.50 10.96 -12.85
C ASP A 118 11.43 11.97 -11.69
N THR A 119 10.26 12.10 -11.04
CA THR A 119 10.12 12.94 -9.84
C THR A 119 11.05 12.49 -8.72
N LEU A 120 11.20 11.18 -8.52
CA LEU A 120 12.10 10.63 -7.50
C LEU A 120 13.56 10.87 -7.86
N LEU A 121 13.92 10.74 -9.13
CA LEU A 121 15.29 11.03 -9.60
C LEU A 121 15.69 12.49 -9.36
N GLU A 122 14.76 13.45 -9.53
CA GLU A 122 15.00 14.85 -9.21
C GLU A 122 15.26 15.04 -7.70
N GLN A 123 14.47 14.41 -6.85
CA GLN A 123 14.65 14.46 -5.40
C GLN A 123 15.95 13.81 -4.94
N LEU A 124 16.36 12.70 -5.56
CA LEU A 124 17.61 12.00 -5.24
C LEU A 124 18.84 12.82 -5.64
N LYS A 125 18.80 13.59 -6.73
CA LYS A 125 19.91 14.46 -7.19
C LYS A 125 20.29 15.54 -6.17
N GLU A 126 19.34 15.98 -5.37
CA GLU A 126 19.57 16.96 -4.30
C GLU A 126 20.24 16.36 -3.06
N ARG A 127 20.37 15.02 -3.02
CA ARG A 127 20.89 14.24 -1.91
C ARG A 127 22.13 13.43 -2.32
N GLN A 128 22.93 13.05 -1.36
CA GLN A 128 24.20 12.32 -1.62
C GLN A 128 24.05 10.82 -1.35
N TYR A 129 22.93 10.22 -1.81
CA TYR A 129 22.77 8.77 -1.70
C TYR A 129 23.60 8.05 -2.78
N GLN A 130 24.22 6.93 -2.40
CA GLN A 130 24.97 6.06 -3.30
C GLN A 130 24.22 4.74 -3.56
N GLU A 131 23.43 4.31 -2.60
CA GLU A 131 22.62 3.10 -2.66
C GLU A 131 21.15 3.44 -2.67
N VAL A 132 20.39 2.73 -3.50
CA VAL A 132 18.93 2.78 -3.57
C VAL A 132 18.38 1.39 -3.35
N VAL A 133 17.47 1.27 -2.38
CA VAL A 133 16.71 0.04 -2.13
C VAL A 133 15.31 0.21 -2.75
N LEU A 134 14.96 -0.64 -3.70
CA LEU A 134 13.63 -0.68 -4.30
C LEU A 134 12.72 -1.64 -3.51
N VAL A 135 11.55 -1.14 -3.14
CA VAL A 135 10.57 -1.87 -2.31
C VAL A 135 9.19 -1.77 -2.95
N PRO A 136 8.48 -2.87 -3.23
CA PRO A 136 7.12 -2.81 -3.72
C PRO A 136 6.17 -2.40 -2.60
N MET A 137 5.52 -1.23 -2.75
CA MET A 137 4.44 -0.76 -1.87
C MET A 137 3.10 -1.33 -2.37
N MET A 138 3.05 -2.64 -2.49
CA MET A 138 1.91 -3.43 -2.97
C MET A 138 1.74 -4.66 -2.07
N LEU A 139 0.53 -5.21 -2.00
CA LEU A 139 0.25 -6.38 -1.15
C LEU A 139 1.17 -7.57 -1.49
N VAL A 140 1.37 -7.79 -2.79
CA VAL A 140 2.26 -8.84 -3.33
C VAL A 140 3.28 -8.23 -4.29
N ALA A 141 4.49 -8.79 -4.35
CA ALA A 141 5.48 -8.45 -5.36
C ALA A 141 5.14 -9.19 -6.68
N GLY A 142 4.08 -8.72 -7.34
CA GLY A 142 3.55 -9.30 -8.58
C GLY A 142 4.26 -8.76 -9.82
N ASP A 143 3.52 -8.68 -10.91
CA ASP A 143 3.99 -8.35 -12.25
C ASP A 143 4.76 -7.02 -12.31
N HIS A 144 4.17 -5.95 -11.77
CA HIS A 144 4.84 -4.65 -11.70
C HIS A 144 6.16 -4.67 -10.90
N ALA A 145 6.22 -5.41 -9.78
CA ALA A 145 7.46 -5.52 -9.03
C ALA A 145 8.52 -6.32 -9.79
N GLN A 146 8.12 -7.32 -10.56
CA GLN A 146 9.04 -8.16 -11.32
C GLN A 146 9.53 -7.48 -12.60
N ASN A 147 8.66 -6.78 -13.31
CA ASN A 147 8.95 -6.17 -14.61
C ASN A 147 9.31 -4.69 -14.47
N ASP A 148 8.39 -3.83 -14.03
CA ASP A 148 8.60 -2.38 -13.99
C ASP A 148 9.63 -1.95 -12.93
N MET A 149 9.69 -2.66 -11.78
CA MET A 149 10.66 -2.34 -10.73
C MET A 149 12.01 -3.04 -10.95
N ALA A 150 12.01 -4.36 -11.07
CA ALA A 150 13.19 -5.22 -11.01
C ALA A 150 13.62 -5.79 -12.36
N GLY A 151 12.85 -5.59 -13.42
CA GLY A 151 13.13 -6.12 -14.76
C GLY A 151 14.44 -5.62 -15.36
N ASP A 152 14.84 -6.25 -16.47
CA ASP A 152 16.06 -5.89 -17.22
C ASP A 152 15.78 -4.95 -18.38
N GLU A 153 14.53 -4.59 -18.64
CA GLU A 153 14.14 -3.61 -19.64
C GLU A 153 14.73 -2.22 -19.33
N GLU A 154 14.96 -1.44 -20.37
CA GLU A 154 15.64 -0.16 -20.23
C GLU A 154 14.87 0.86 -19.36
N ASP A 155 13.57 0.77 -19.32
CA ASP A 155 12.65 1.65 -18.57
C ASP A 155 12.32 1.15 -17.16
N SER A 156 12.76 -0.06 -16.78
CA SER A 156 12.59 -0.54 -15.40
C SER A 156 13.30 0.40 -14.40
N TRP A 157 12.71 0.53 -13.21
CA TRP A 157 13.29 1.38 -12.17
C TRP A 157 14.74 1.01 -11.84
N LYS A 158 15.03 -0.29 -11.74
CA LYS A 158 16.40 -0.81 -11.55
C LYS A 158 17.36 -0.34 -12.64
N SER A 159 16.99 -0.51 -13.92
CA SER A 159 17.84 -0.15 -15.05
C SER A 159 18.06 1.36 -15.14
N VAL A 160 17.00 2.15 -14.93
CA VAL A 160 17.06 3.61 -14.93
C VAL A 160 17.97 4.12 -13.81
N LEU A 161 17.78 3.67 -12.58
CA LEU A 161 18.59 4.09 -11.41
C LEU A 161 20.07 3.67 -11.57
N THR A 162 20.31 2.46 -12.09
CA THR A 162 21.69 1.99 -12.37
C THR A 162 22.38 2.88 -13.39
N ARG A 163 21.69 3.29 -14.47
CA ARG A 163 22.24 4.24 -15.44
C ARG A 163 22.53 5.63 -14.86
N HIS A 164 21.81 6.01 -13.80
CA HIS A 164 22.08 7.25 -13.06
C HIS A 164 23.21 7.11 -12.02
N GLY A 165 23.85 5.94 -11.95
CA GLY A 165 25.03 5.70 -11.11
C GLY A 165 24.74 5.21 -9.69
N TYR A 166 23.48 4.84 -9.38
CA TYR A 166 23.15 4.29 -8.08
C TYR A 166 23.46 2.78 -8.03
N THR A 167 23.91 2.32 -6.87
CA THR A 167 23.90 0.88 -6.54
C THR A 167 22.50 0.49 -6.13
N VAL A 168 21.85 -0.42 -6.86
CA VAL A 168 20.44 -0.78 -6.64
C VAL A 168 20.34 -2.12 -5.94
N THR A 169 19.63 -2.14 -4.82
CA THR A 169 19.25 -3.34 -4.07
C THR A 169 17.74 -3.56 -4.19
N LEU A 170 17.30 -4.81 -4.33
CA LEU A 170 15.90 -5.17 -4.52
C LEU A 170 15.36 -5.89 -3.27
N GLN A 171 14.28 -5.39 -2.68
CA GLN A 171 13.46 -6.12 -1.72
C GLN A 171 12.21 -6.64 -2.45
N MET A 172 12.25 -7.88 -2.91
CA MET A 172 11.19 -8.49 -3.74
C MET A 172 10.09 -9.15 -2.89
N GLN A 173 9.66 -8.47 -1.84
CA GLN A 173 8.63 -8.96 -0.93
C GLN A 173 7.51 -7.92 -0.79
N GLY A 174 6.27 -8.32 -1.08
CA GLY A 174 5.11 -7.43 -0.95
C GLY A 174 4.72 -7.21 0.52
N LEU A 175 4.00 -6.13 0.78
CA LEU A 175 3.59 -5.69 2.13
C LEU A 175 2.82 -6.78 2.89
N GLY A 176 2.04 -7.61 2.19
CA GLY A 176 1.24 -8.68 2.80
C GLY A 176 2.06 -9.83 3.41
N ALA A 177 3.36 -9.89 3.18
CA ALA A 177 4.23 -10.91 3.75
C ALA A 177 4.87 -10.49 5.09
N TYR A 178 4.69 -9.23 5.51
CA TYR A 178 5.27 -8.69 6.73
C TYR A 178 4.30 -8.80 7.91
N PRO A 179 4.70 -9.42 9.04
CA PRO A 179 3.81 -9.69 10.18
C PRO A 179 3.18 -8.44 10.80
N ALA A 180 3.94 -7.34 10.94
CA ALA A 180 3.39 -6.11 11.50
C ALA A 180 2.37 -5.46 10.55
N VAL A 181 2.57 -5.56 9.23
CA VAL A 181 1.58 -5.10 8.24
C VAL A 181 0.33 -5.99 8.26
N GLN A 182 0.48 -7.31 8.36
CA GLN A 182 -0.66 -8.24 8.52
C GLN A 182 -1.49 -7.87 9.76
N ALA A 183 -0.83 -7.52 10.87
CA ALA A 183 -1.51 -7.11 12.09
C ALA A 183 -2.41 -5.87 11.91
N LEU A 184 -2.08 -4.94 11.00
CA LEU A 184 -2.94 -3.80 10.68
C LEU A 184 -4.26 -4.24 10.02
N TYR A 185 -4.21 -5.17 9.08
CA TYR A 185 -5.45 -5.73 8.49
C TYR A 185 -6.28 -6.46 9.54
N VAL A 186 -5.64 -7.20 10.45
CA VAL A 186 -6.33 -7.86 11.56
C VAL A 186 -6.98 -6.83 12.49
N ALA A 187 -6.32 -5.72 12.79
CA ALA A 187 -6.88 -4.62 13.58
C ALA A 187 -8.10 -4.00 12.90
N HIS A 188 -8.08 -3.82 11.56
CA HIS A 188 -9.27 -3.37 10.81
C HIS A 188 -10.45 -4.35 10.95
N VAL A 189 -10.18 -5.67 10.91
CA VAL A 189 -11.22 -6.68 11.15
C VAL A 189 -11.78 -6.58 12.58
N GLN A 190 -10.91 -6.47 13.58
CA GLN A 190 -11.31 -6.34 14.99
C GLN A 190 -12.20 -5.10 15.20
N HIS A 191 -11.78 -3.96 14.68
CA HIS A 191 -12.58 -2.73 14.73
C HIS A 191 -13.95 -2.92 14.07
N MET A 192 -14.00 -3.57 12.92
CA MET A 192 -15.26 -3.85 12.22
C MET A 192 -16.19 -4.78 13.03
N LEU A 193 -15.63 -5.72 13.80
CA LEU A 193 -16.39 -6.63 14.68
C LEU A 193 -16.93 -5.91 15.92
N GLU A 194 -16.18 -4.94 16.47
CA GLU A 194 -16.57 -4.16 17.66
C GLU A 194 -17.68 -3.15 17.38
N LEU A 195 -17.87 -2.74 16.12
CA LEU A 195 -18.98 -1.87 15.74
C LEU A 195 -20.29 -2.60 15.99
N SER A 196 -21.07 -2.15 16.99
CA SER A 196 -22.36 -2.74 17.34
C SER A 196 -23.30 -2.82 16.13
N PRO A 197 -24.17 -3.86 16.05
CA PRO A 197 -25.19 -3.96 15.01
C PRO A 197 -26.15 -2.76 14.96
N GLU A 198 -26.29 -2.03 16.06
CA GLU A 198 -27.17 -0.87 16.23
C GLU A 198 -26.56 0.46 15.80
N GLY A 199 -25.28 0.49 15.35
CA GLY A 199 -24.57 1.69 14.88
C GLY A 199 -24.83 2.05 13.42
N GLY A 200 -25.95 1.67 12.85
CA GLY A 200 -26.37 1.99 11.49
C GLY A 200 -27.13 3.32 11.38
N GLU A 201 -26.55 4.40 11.87
CA GLU A 201 -26.97 5.79 11.56
C GLU A 201 -25.72 6.68 11.55
N ARG A 202 -25.13 6.84 10.33
CA ARG A 202 -24.68 8.16 9.82
C ARG A 202 -24.10 7.98 8.43
#